data_3edb3bd61c44817ffadcbc1392813475
#
_entry.id   3edb3bd61c44817ffadcbc1392813475
#
_cell.length_a   1.000
_cell.length_b   1.000
_cell.length_c   1.000
_cell.angle_alpha   90.00
_cell.angle_beta   90.00
_cell.angle_gamma   90.00
#
_symmetry.space_group_name_H-M   'P 1'
#
loop_
_entity.id
_entity.type
_entity.pdbx_description
1 polymer ?
#
loop_
_entity_poly.entity_id
_entity_poly.type
_entity_poly.pdbx_seq_one_letter_code
_entity_poly.pdbx_strand_id
1 'polypeptide(L)'
;MKRHLFLSLLLALFATSALAADQVKIEPAFWWSGMKNPELQLMVYGKDIAGYLPSINYPGVQLKSSVALESPNYLLIYLDVANAQPGTFDITFTQGKKHFKMPYELKARKANADQIKGFDSSDVLYLIMPDRFADGDPSLDQIPMRTEYKIDRNNPNARHGGDLAGIEQHLDYIEDLGVTAIWLNPVLENDMKGGSYHGYATTDYYRVDPRFGSNEDYKRLIDKTHQKGMKVVMDMIFNHCGSDHPWMKDVPSHDWFNNLDHYVQTNHDKEAYFDPYVSDYDKNAMINGWFVPTMPDLNQKNPHVAKYLIQNSIWWIEYSGVDGIRQDTYPYADVDMMRNWCEAVELEYPDYNIVGEAWMNYTIGSAYWQRGSRLNFGKDTGLKSVMDFRLMGIAHDVFHADGGLQGVFEHLCYDYVYPDINHVLRFLENHDTDRFLREMPKSSADLYAYKQGVTFLLTIPGIPQLYYGQELLMNGTKEKSDGYIRLDVPGGWPGDKVNQFEASGRTAVQNEAWTFMQTLLKWRKGNEVIAKGTMKHFMPNKGVYVYERSLNGKRVVVFMNGSSKAVELPLDRYAESLQGAAQGKDVLTGRTVSLGASLSMTAKEILVLEL
;
A
#
# COMPACT_ATOMS: atom_id res chain seq x y z
N MET A 1 -64.21 -20.71 -9.32
CA MET A 1 -63.64 -19.69 -8.41
C MET A 1 -62.61 -20.26 -7.39
N LYS A 2 -62.76 -21.44 -6.81
CA LYS A 2 -61.80 -21.97 -5.78
C LYS A 2 -60.42 -22.38 -6.33
N ARG A 3 -60.29 -22.79 -7.61
CA ARG A 3 -59.01 -23.21 -8.19
C ARG A 3 -58.08 -22.01 -8.55
N HIS A 4 -58.63 -20.85 -8.91
CA HIS A 4 -57.84 -19.66 -9.22
C HIS A 4 -57.36 -18.93 -7.97
N LEU A 5 -58.03 -19.07 -6.82
CA LEU A 5 -57.61 -18.50 -5.55
C LEU A 5 -56.38 -19.23 -4.98
N PHE A 6 -56.32 -20.56 -5.16
CA PHE A 6 -55.17 -21.37 -4.70
C PHE A 6 -53.87 -21.09 -5.52
N LEU A 7 -54.02 -20.88 -6.86
CA LEU A 7 -52.91 -20.57 -7.71
C LEU A 7 -52.35 -19.15 -7.44
N SER A 8 -53.26 -18.19 -7.14
CA SER A 8 -52.86 -16.82 -6.79
C SER A 8 -52.18 -16.74 -5.42
N LEU A 9 -52.57 -17.60 -4.44
CA LEU A 9 -51.91 -17.65 -3.14
C LEU A 9 -50.56 -18.34 -3.21
N LEU A 10 -50.37 -19.36 -4.07
CA LEU A 10 -49.07 -19.98 -4.31
C LEU A 10 -48.10 -19.03 -5.05
N LEU A 11 -48.57 -18.29 -6.05
CA LEU A 11 -47.78 -17.28 -6.75
C LEU A 11 -47.42 -16.10 -5.85
N ALA A 12 -48.29 -15.67 -4.94
CA ALA A 12 -47.99 -14.64 -3.96
C ALA A 12 -46.97 -15.09 -2.91
N LEU A 13 -46.99 -16.35 -2.49
CA LEU A 13 -46.00 -16.95 -1.57
C LEU A 13 -44.61 -17.12 -2.25
N PHE A 14 -44.57 -17.48 -3.52
CA PHE A 14 -43.34 -17.54 -4.29
C PHE A 14 -42.77 -16.12 -4.59
N ALA A 15 -43.61 -15.14 -4.89
CA ALA A 15 -43.22 -13.77 -5.14
C ALA A 15 -42.67 -13.08 -3.87
N THR A 16 -43.22 -13.36 -2.69
CA THR A 16 -42.71 -12.81 -1.41
C THR A 16 -41.41 -13.46 -0.96
N SER A 17 -41.15 -14.72 -1.30
CA SER A 17 -39.86 -15.38 -0.99
C SER A 17 -38.76 -14.94 -1.94
N ALA A 18 -39.04 -14.68 -3.21
CA ALA A 18 -38.10 -14.14 -4.17
C ALA A 18 -37.69 -12.69 -3.81
N LEU A 19 -38.68 -11.82 -3.50
CA LEU A 19 -38.43 -10.43 -3.08
C LEU A 19 -37.62 -10.31 -1.77
N ALA A 20 -37.72 -11.30 -0.86
CA ALA A 20 -36.93 -11.31 0.37
C ALA A 20 -35.47 -11.73 0.14
N ALA A 21 -35.19 -12.60 -0.82
CA ALA A 21 -33.87 -13.06 -1.16
C ALA A 21 -33.05 -11.95 -1.89
N ASP A 22 -33.69 -11.16 -2.76
CA ASP A 22 -33.04 -10.10 -3.53
C ASP A 22 -32.53 -8.91 -2.67
N GLN A 23 -32.90 -8.87 -1.38
CA GLN A 23 -32.49 -7.80 -0.44
C GLN A 23 -31.45 -8.26 0.59
N VAL A 24 -30.97 -9.50 0.51
CA VAL A 24 -29.99 -10.05 1.47
C VAL A 24 -28.61 -10.05 0.85
N LYS A 25 -27.63 -9.41 1.52
CA LYS A 25 -26.21 -9.41 1.17
C LYS A 25 -25.45 -10.34 2.11
N ILE A 26 -24.53 -11.14 1.56
CA ILE A 26 -23.61 -11.98 2.34
C ILE A 26 -22.18 -11.54 2.04
N GLU A 27 -21.38 -11.32 3.06
CA GLU A 27 -19.97 -10.96 2.97
C GLU A 27 -19.09 -11.92 3.77
N PRO A 28 -18.01 -12.45 3.14
CA PRO A 28 -17.70 -12.39 1.71
C PRO A 28 -18.75 -13.12 0.87
N ALA A 29 -18.93 -12.68 -0.39
CA ALA A 29 -19.95 -13.26 -1.30
C ALA A 29 -19.66 -14.72 -1.70
N PHE A 30 -18.42 -15.15 -1.57
CA PHE A 30 -17.93 -16.52 -1.77
C PHE A 30 -16.61 -16.71 -1.03
N TRP A 31 -16.19 -17.97 -0.87
CA TRP A 31 -14.93 -18.32 -0.23
C TRP A 31 -14.23 -19.45 -1.00
N TRP A 32 -13.16 -20.00 -0.44
CA TRP A 32 -12.43 -21.13 -1.03
C TRP A 32 -12.40 -22.33 -0.08
N SER A 33 -12.49 -23.51 -0.66
CA SER A 33 -12.15 -24.76 0.04
C SER A 33 -10.63 -24.93 0.08
N GLY A 34 -10.12 -25.63 1.09
CA GLY A 34 -8.69 -25.92 1.20
C GLY A 34 -7.86 -24.79 1.79
N MET A 35 -8.48 -23.79 2.42
CA MET A 35 -7.78 -22.78 3.24
C MET A 35 -7.19 -23.47 4.49
N LYS A 36 -6.02 -23.01 4.95
CA LYS A 36 -5.36 -23.55 6.15
C LYS A 36 -6.14 -23.19 7.42
N ASN A 37 -6.75 -21.99 7.45
CA ASN A 37 -7.73 -21.66 8.49
C ASN A 37 -9.13 -22.08 8.02
N PRO A 38 -9.74 -23.12 8.62
CA PRO A 38 -11.03 -23.63 8.19
C PRO A 38 -12.23 -22.81 8.67
N GLU A 39 -12.02 -21.87 9.58
CA GLU A 39 -13.11 -21.10 10.16
C GLU A 39 -13.48 -19.91 9.29
N LEU A 40 -14.72 -19.89 8.80
CA LEU A 40 -15.28 -18.84 7.95
C LEU A 40 -16.40 -18.10 8.69
N GLN A 41 -16.28 -16.77 8.80
CA GLN A 41 -17.34 -15.88 9.24
C GLN A 41 -18.06 -15.32 8.02
N LEU A 42 -19.38 -15.42 7.98
CA LEU A 42 -20.23 -14.73 7.03
C LEU A 42 -21.01 -13.64 7.76
N MET A 43 -20.92 -12.41 7.28
CA MET A 43 -21.80 -11.33 7.68
C MET A 43 -22.99 -11.29 6.73
N VAL A 44 -24.17 -11.49 7.26
CA VAL A 44 -25.43 -11.44 6.50
C VAL A 44 -26.17 -10.17 6.88
N TYR A 45 -26.44 -9.33 5.90
CA TYR A 45 -27.22 -8.11 6.04
C TYR A 45 -28.54 -8.23 5.29
N GLY A 46 -29.63 -7.90 5.94
CA GLY A 46 -30.97 -7.89 5.33
C GLY A 46 -32.01 -7.50 6.37
N LYS A 47 -33.16 -7.03 5.93
CA LYS A 47 -34.24 -6.59 6.85
C LYS A 47 -34.63 -7.71 7.80
N ASP A 48 -34.54 -7.47 9.12
CA ASP A 48 -34.93 -8.38 10.20
C ASP A 48 -34.23 -9.75 10.15
N ILE A 49 -33.06 -9.88 9.49
CA ILE A 49 -32.35 -11.14 9.28
C ILE A 49 -31.88 -11.78 10.58
N ALA A 50 -31.61 -11.00 11.62
CA ALA A 50 -31.20 -11.49 12.94
C ALA A 50 -32.22 -12.43 13.59
N GLY A 51 -33.49 -12.34 13.19
CA GLY A 51 -34.55 -13.23 13.66
C GLY A 51 -34.62 -14.60 12.97
N TYR A 52 -33.77 -14.85 11.97
CA TYR A 52 -33.74 -16.11 11.23
C TYR A 52 -32.68 -17.07 11.77
N LEU A 53 -32.96 -18.34 11.75
CA LEU A 53 -32.02 -19.42 12.05
C LEU A 53 -31.44 -19.96 10.74
N PRO A 54 -30.12 -19.89 10.54
CA PRO A 54 -29.48 -20.47 9.36
C PRO A 54 -29.34 -21.99 9.51
N SER A 55 -29.44 -22.71 8.41
CA SER A 55 -29.09 -24.13 8.33
C SER A 55 -28.44 -24.44 6.99
N ILE A 56 -27.51 -25.39 7.00
CA ILE A 56 -26.70 -25.77 5.84
C ILE A 56 -26.66 -27.28 5.77
N ASN A 57 -26.88 -27.82 4.59
CA ASN A 57 -26.73 -29.23 4.30
C ASN A 57 -25.81 -29.41 3.10
N TYR A 58 -24.50 -29.40 3.37
CA TYR A 58 -23.47 -29.61 2.36
C TYR A 58 -22.32 -30.44 2.96
N PRO A 59 -21.84 -31.50 2.26
CA PRO A 59 -20.79 -32.37 2.79
C PRO A 59 -19.52 -31.58 3.11
N GLY A 60 -19.02 -31.71 4.34
CA GLY A 60 -17.80 -31.07 4.80
C GLY A 60 -17.96 -29.63 5.29
N VAL A 61 -19.16 -29.04 5.20
CA VAL A 61 -19.47 -27.72 5.80
C VAL A 61 -20.25 -27.95 7.09
N GLN A 62 -19.78 -27.38 8.19
CA GLN A 62 -20.46 -27.45 9.49
C GLN A 62 -20.80 -26.02 9.96
N LEU A 63 -22.07 -25.81 10.30
CA LEU A 63 -22.53 -24.64 11.02
C LEU A 63 -22.06 -24.74 12.47
N LYS A 64 -21.13 -23.87 12.87
CA LYS A 64 -20.59 -23.79 14.24
C LYS A 64 -21.51 -23.00 15.16
N SER A 65 -21.90 -21.83 14.70
CA SER A 65 -22.80 -20.93 15.45
C SER A 65 -23.38 -19.86 14.51
N SER A 66 -24.43 -19.21 15.00
CA SER A 66 -24.90 -17.93 14.44
C SER A 66 -25.10 -16.94 15.56
N VAL A 67 -24.80 -15.66 15.29
CA VAL A 67 -24.86 -14.57 16.25
C VAL A 67 -25.73 -13.46 15.66
N ALA A 68 -26.90 -13.24 16.25
CA ALA A 68 -27.71 -12.06 15.97
C ALA A 68 -27.01 -10.86 16.62
N LEU A 69 -26.72 -9.81 15.83
CA LEU A 69 -26.14 -8.58 16.35
C LEU A 69 -27.23 -7.69 16.96
N GLU A 70 -26.84 -6.56 17.53
CA GLU A 70 -27.79 -5.62 18.16
C GLU A 70 -28.77 -5.01 17.14
N SER A 71 -28.29 -4.68 15.94
CA SER A 71 -29.18 -4.33 14.83
C SER A 71 -29.93 -5.58 14.36
N PRO A 72 -31.26 -5.53 14.23
CA PRO A 72 -32.05 -6.65 13.72
C PRO A 72 -31.71 -7.05 12.28
N ASN A 73 -30.94 -6.23 11.59
CA ASN A 73 -30.59 -6.38 10.19
C ASN A 73 -29.25 -7.09 9.95
N TYR A 74 -28.54 -7.52 11.00
CA TYR A 74 -27.27 -8.24 10.89
C TYR A 74 -27.30 -9.58 11.61
N LEU A 75 -26.83 -10.61 10.89
CA LEU A 75 -26.61 -11.95 11.41
C LEU A 75 -25.22 -12.42 11.02
N LEU A 76 -24.41 -12.85 11.97
CA LEU A 76 -23.16 -13.53 11.70
C LEU A 76 -23.36 -15.03 11.69
N ILE A 77 -22.72 -15.72 10.74
CA ILE A 77 -22.72 -17.17 10.62
C ILE A 77 -21.28 -17.65 10.64
N TYR A 78 -20.96 -18.56 11.54
CA TYR A 78 -19.64 -19.19 11.63
C TYR A 78 -19.69 -20.60 11.11
N LEU A 79 -18.86 -20.88 10.12
CA LEU A 79 -18.75 -22.17 9.46
C LEU A 79 -17.37 -22.78 9.71
N ASP A 80 -17.33 -24.10 9.78
CA ASP A 80 -16.11 -24.88 9.60
C ASP A 80 -16.18 -25.51 8.21
N VAL A 81 -15.18 -25.21 7.39
CA VAL A 81 -15.09 -25.68 5.99
C VAL A 81 -13.89 -26.59 5.75
N ALA A 82 -13.25 -27.13 6.81
CA ALA A 82 -12.04 -27.95 6.74
C ALA A 82 -12.11 -29.09 5.72
N ASN A 83 -13.27 -29.76 5.68
CA ASN A 83 -13.49 -30.95 4.85
C ASN A 83 -14.39 -30.65 3.63
N ALA A 84 -14.69 -29.39 3.37
CA ALA A 84 -15.58 -29.01 2.28
C ALA A 84 -14.90 -29.14 0.92
N GLN A 85 -15.61 -29.69 -0.05
CA GLN A 85 -15.19 -29.67 -1.44
C GLN A 85 -15.69 -28.39 -2.13
N PRO A 86 -15.05 -27.95 -3.24
CA PRO A 86 -15.58 -26.86 -4.03
C PRO A 86 -16.99 -27.16 -4.54
N GLY A 87 -17.85 -26.14 -4.54
CA GLY A 87 -19.22 -26.26 -5.04
C GLY A 87 -20.14 -25.19 -4.45
N THR A 88 -21.37 -25.16 -4.94
CA THR A 88 -22.41 -24.24 -4.48
C THR A 88 -23.43 -25.00 -3.63
N PHE A 89 -23.82 -24.37 -2.52
CA PHE A 89 -24.85 -24.89 -1.62
C PHE A 89 -25.78 -23.79 -1.14
N ASP A 90 -26.96 -24.17 -0.68
CA ASP A 90 -27.93 -23.23 -0.12
C ASP A 90 -27.73 -23.06 1.39
N ILE A 91 -27.64 -21.80 1.83
CA ILE A 91 -27.89 -21.43 3.22
C ILE A 91 -29.37 -21.18 3.35
N THR A 92 -30.06 -22.02 4.16
CA THR A 92 -31.49 -21.90 4.39
C THR A 92 -31.73 -21.08 5.65
N PHE A 93 -32.49 -20.01 5.54
CA PHE A 93 -32.88 -19.12 6.64
C PHE A 93 -34.32 -19.39 7.02
N THR A 94 -34.59 -19.68 8.28
CA THR A 94 -35.91 -20.05 8.78
C THR A 94 -36.33 -19.21 9.98
N GLN A 95 -37.54 -18.65 9.95
CA GLN A 95 -38.17 -17.92 11.05
C GLN A 95 -39.64 -18.36 11.17
N GLY A 96 -39.93 -19.23 12.11
CA GLY A 96 -41.28 -19.84 12.25
C GLY A 96 -41.69 -20.60 10.99
N LYS A 97 -42.71 -20.11 10.27
CA LYS A 97 -43.16 -20.70 8.99
C LYS A 97 -42.54 -20.08 7.77
N LYS A 98 -41.81 -18.99 7.93
CA LYS A 98 -41.12 -18.31 6.84
C LYS A 98 -39.77 -18.98 6.61
N HIS A 99 -39.39 -19.17 5.37
CA HIS A 99 -38.06 -19.64 5.00
C HIS A 99 -37.70 -19.13 3.60
N PHE A 100 -36.43 -18.92 3.38
CA PHE A 100 -35.84 -18.64 2.07
C PHE A 100 -34.41 -19.21 2.00
N LYS A 101 -33.85 -19.27 0.81
CA LYS A 101 -32.53 -19.82 0.56
C LYS A 101 -31.64 -18.81 -0.16
N MET A 102 -30.37 -18.78 0.21
CA MET A 102 -29.34 -18.04 -0.47
C MET A 102 -28.26 -19.01 -0.93
N PRO A 103 -27.91 -19.03 -2.22
CA PRO A 103 -26.77 -19.79 -2.70
C PRO A 103 -25.47 -19.21 -2.17
N TYR A 104 -24.54 -20.08 -1.79
CA TYR A 104 -23.19 -19.71 -1.40
C TYR A 104 -22.19 -20.63 -2.06
N GLU A 105 -21.09 -20.06 -2.58
CA GLU A 105 -20.09 -20.79 -3.34
C GLU A 105 -18.79 -20.95 -2.55
N LEU A 106 -18.28 -22.18 -2.49
CA LEU A 106 -16.88 -22.46 -2.15
C LEU A 106 -16.15 -22.79 -3.45
N LYS A 107 -15.22 -21.92 -3.83
CA LYS A 107 -14.37 -22.11 -5.01
C LYS A 107 -13.23 -23.07 -4.72
N ALA A 108 -12.69 -23.69 -5.75
CA ALA A 108 -11.42 -24.40 -5.63
C ALA A 108 -10.29 -23.38 -5.44
N ARG A 109 -9.45 -23.58 -4.43
CA ARG A 109 -8.22 -22.82 -4.27
C ARG A 109 -7.28 -23.12 -5.44
N LYS A 110 -6.63 -22.11 -6.00
CA LYS A 110 -5.62 -22.31 -7.06
C LYS A 110 -4.48 -23.19 -6.54
N ALA A 111 -3.98 -24.08 -7.37
CA ALA A 111 -2.76 -24.80 -7.07
C ALA A 111 -1.62 -23.78 -6.85
N ASN A 112 -0.85 -23.96 -5.79
CA ASN A 112 0.25 -23.08 -5.40
C ASN A 112 -0.17 -21.64 -5.01
N ALA A 113 -1.44 -21.41 -4.65
CA ALA A 113 -1.88 -20.11 -4.13
C ALA A 113 -1.07 -19.64 -2.91
N ASP A 114 -0.58 -20.58 -2.10
CA ASP A 114 0.29 -20.32 -0.94
C ASP A 114 1.74 -19.99 -1.30
N GLN A 115 2.12 -20.05 -2.59
CA GLN A 115 3.48 -19.74 -3.07
C GLN A 115 3.64 -18.30 -3.57
N ILE A 116 2.68 -17.42 -3.29
CA ILE A 116 2.80 -15.99 -3.59
C ILE A 116 4.02 -15.45 -2.86
N LYS A 117 4.98 -14.95 -3.64
CA LYS A 117 6.17 -14.28 -3.10
C LYS A 117 5.89 -12.80 -2.96
N GLY A 118 5.90 -12.31 -1.73
CA GLY A 118 5.80 -10.89 -1.44
C GLY A 118 6.94 -10.07 -2.06
N PHE A 119 6.80 -8.76 -2.00
CA PHE A 119 7.89 -7.86 -2.37
C PHE A 119 8.97 -7.84 -1.28
N ASP A 120 10.22 -7.60 -1.69
CA ASP A 120 11.38 -7.53 -0.79
C ASP A 120 12.40 -6.47 -1.25
N SER A 121 13.60 -6.46 -0.67
CA SER A 121 14.67 -5.52 -1.01
C SER A 121 15.20 -5.65 -2.45
N SER A 122 14.85 -6.68 -3.19
CA SER A 122 15.15 -6.81 -4.61
C SER A 122 14.17 -6.02 -5.49
N ASP A 123 13.02 -5.65 -4.93
CA ASP A 123 12.00 -4.88 -5.63
C ASP A 123 12.23 -3.36 -5.50
N VAL A 124 11.58 -2.63 -6.38
CA VAL A 124 11.36 -1.18 -6.31
C VAL A 124 9.87 -0.93 -6.51
N LEU A 125 9.22 -0.36 -5.51
CA LEU A 125 7.80 -0.06 -5.54
C LEU A 125 7.57 1.27 -6.25
N TYR A 126 6.61 1.30 -7.17
CA TYR A 126 6.15 2.52 -7.83
C TYR A 126 4.73 2.82 -7.36
N LEU A 127 4.62 3.83 -6.48
CA LEU A 127 3.36 4.26 -5.90
C LEU A 127 2.57 5.09 -6.91
N ILE A 128 1.35 4.67 -7.20
CA ILE A 128 0.43 5.33 -8.13
C ILE A 128 -0.85 5.72 -7.39
N MET A 129 -1.30 6.95 -7.59
CA MET A 129 -2.66 7.38 -7.26
C MET A 129 -3.55 7.18 -8.48
N PRO A 130 -4.50 6.21 -8.48
CA PRO A 130 -5.28 5.87 -9.67
C PRO A 130 -6.00 7.06 -10.28
N ASP A 131 -6.68 7.86 -9.47
CA ASP A 131 -7.42 9.05 -9.91
C ASP A 131 -6.56 10.10 -10.66
N ARG A 132 -5.22 10.06 -10.50
CA ARG A 132 -4.30 11.11 -10.97
C ARG A 132 -3.29 10.61 -12.01
N PHE A 133 -3.32 9.33 -12.34
CA PHE A 133 -2.33 8.76 -13.25
C PHE A 133 -2.76 8.84 -14.70
N ALA A 134 -3.88 8.23 -15.06
CA ALA A 134 -4.43 8.30 -16.40
C ALA A 134 -5.91 7.87 -16.41
N ASP A 135 -6.71 8.48 -17.28
CA ASP A 135 -8.10 8.16 -17.59
C ASP A 135 -8.13 7.25 -18.82
N GLY A 136 -8.40 5.99 -18.59
CA GLY A 136 -8.47 4.97 -19.64
C GLY A 136 -9.89 4.65 -20.11
N ASP A 137 -10.89 4.98 -19.29
CA ASP A 137 -12.31 4.80 -19.61
C ASP A 137 -13.15 5.99 -19.11
N PRO A 138 -13.27 7.06 -19.91
CA PRO A 138 -14.06 8.24 -19.57
C PRO A 138 -15.54 7.96 -19.26
N SER A 139 -16.06 6.76 -19.54
CA SER A 139 -17.44 6.40 -19.17
C SER A 139 -17.62 6.21 -17.67
N LEU A 140 -16.51 6.03 -16.92
CA LEU A 140 -16.47 5.88 -15.46
C LEU A 140 -16.41 7.22 -14.72
N ASP A 141 -16.11 8.32 -15.39
CA ASP A 141 -15.94 9.65 -14.81
C ASP A 141 -17.17 10.18 -14.06
N GLN A 142 -18.34 9.78 -14.51
CA GLN A 142 -19.61 10.29 -13.97
C GLN A 142 -20.59 9.15 -13.74
N ILE A 143 -20.67 8.69 -12.48
CA ILE A 143 -21.64 7.68 -12.06
C ILE A 143 -22.71 8.36 -11.20
N PRO A 144 -23.91 8.66 -11.74
CA PRO A 144 -24.91 9.53 -11.11
C PRO A 144 -25.42 9.05 -9.74
N MET A 145 -25.23 7.77 -9.42
CA MET A 145 -25.67 7.20 -8.14
C MET A 145 -24.62 7.36 -7.01
N ARG A 146 -23.48 7.99 -7.29
CA ARG A 146 -22.43 8.24 -6.31
C ARG A 146 -22.55 9.64 -5.74
N THR A 147 -22.07 9.81 -4.49
CA THR A 147 -22.18 11.07 -3.77
C THR A 147 -21.31 12.16 -4.42
N GLU A 148 -20.07 11.83 -4.79
CA GLU A 148 -19.17 12.68 -5.58
C GLU A 148 -19.03 12.04 -6.98
N TYR A 149 -19.85 12.46 -7.93
CA TYR A 149 -19.95 11.81 -9.24
C TYR A 149 -19.40 12.65 -10.40
N LYS A 150 -18.95 13.88 -10.13
CA LYS A 150 -18.38 14.76 -11.15
C LYS A 150 -16.87 14.89 -10.97
N ILE A 151 -16.17 14.90 -12.09
CA ILE A 151 -14.75 15.24 -12.11
C ILE A 151 -14.57 16.76 -12.24
N ASP A 152 -13.47 17.27 -11.63
CA ASP A 152 -13.03 18.67 -11.79
C ASP A 152 -11.51 18.74 -11.67
N ARG A 153 -10.81 18.58 -12.78
CA ARG A 153 -9.33 18.64 -12.86
C ARG A 153 -8.74 20.02 -12.50
N ASN A 154 -9.55 21.07 -12.39
CA ASN A 154 -9.10 22.39 -11.92
C ASN A 154 -9.11 22.51 -10.40
N ASN A 155 -9.78 21.60 -9.70
CA ASN A 155 -9.81 21.54 -8.26
C ASN A 155 -8.92 20.39 -7.76
N PRO A 156 -7.75 20.67 -7.18
CA PRO A 156 -6.80 19.63 -6.77
C PRO A 156 -7.36 18.67 -5.71
N ASN A 157 -8.47 19.00 -5.05
CA ASN A 157 -9.12 18.15 -4.04
C ASN A 157 -10.36 17.41 -4.56
N ALA A 158 -10.72 17.58 -5.83
CA ALA A 158 -11.80 16.82 -6.48
C ALA A 158 -11.26 15.56 -7.17
N ARG A 159 -12.18 14.73 -7.68
CA ARG A 159 -11.82 13.63 -8.58
C ARG A 159 -11.40 14.17 -9.94
N HIS A 160 -10.42 13.51 -10.56
CA HIS A 160 -9.90 13.87 -11.88
C HIS A 160 -10.20 12.83 -12.95
N GLY A 161 -10.69 11.64 -12.58
CA GLY A 161 -11.18 10.62 -13.49
C GLY A 161 -10.14 9.58 -13.93
N GLY A 162 -8.95 9.57 -13.36
CA GLY A 162 -8.01 8.46 -13.59
C GLY A 162 -8.57 7.15 -13.03
N ASP A 163 -8.23 6.01 -13.68
CA ASP A 163 -8.82 4.72 -13.43
C ASP A 163 -7.85 3.53 -13.64
N LEU A 164 -8.31 2.31 -13.38
CA LEU A 164 -7.51 1.09 -13.55
C LEU A 164 -7.19 0.82 -15.03
N ALA A 165 -8.08 1.18 -15.95
CA ALA A 165 -7.86 1.02 -17.38
C ALA A 165 -6.74 1.95 -17.88
N GLY A 166 -6.66 3.18 -17.35
CA GLY A 166 -5.57 4.11 -17.64
C GLY A 166 -4.21 3.60 -17.14
N ILE A 167 -4.17 3.00 -15.96
CA ILE A 167 -2.94 2.35 -15.46
C ILE A 167 -2.58 1.17 -16.37
N GLU A 168 -3.55 0.33 -16.73
CA GLU A 168 -3.35 -0.83 -17.60
C GLU A 168 -2.77 -0.44 -18.96
N GLN A 169 -3.26 0.66 -19.56
CA GLN A 169 -2.77 1.19 -20.83
C GLN A 169 -1.31 1.69 -20.78
N HIS A 170 -0.82 2.03 -19.58
CA HIS A 170 0.54 2.56 -19.38
C HIS A 170 1.50 1.56 -18.72
N LEU A 171 1.15 0.26 -18.66
CA LEU A 171 2.03 -0.76 -18.09
C LEU A 171 3.37 -0.89 -18.84
N ASP A 172 3.39 -0.63 -20.15
CA ASP A 172 4.63 -0.63 -20.96
C ASP A 172 5.57 0.50 -20.52
N TYR A 173 5.04 1.69 -20.22
CA TYR A 173 5.80 2.81 -19.68
C TYR A 173 6.42 2.47 -18.31
N ILE A 174 5.64 1.86 -17.43
CA ILE A 174 6.06 1.48 -16.08
C ILE A 174 7.14 0.39 -16.15
N GLU A 175 6.95 -0.62 -17.00
CA GLU A 175 7.94 -1.69 -17.23
C GLU A 175 9.24 -1.12 -17.82
N ASP A 176 9.15 -0.23 -18.83
CA ASP A 176 10.32 0.37 -19.47
C ASP A 176 11.12 1.27 -18.53
N LEU A 177 10.45 1.92 -17.58
CA LEU A 177 11.13 2.67 -16.51
C LEU A 177 12.04 1.74 -15.68
N GLY A 178 11.63 0.48 -15.47
CA GLY A 178 12.45 -0.55 -14.82
C GLY A 178 12.06 -0.85 -13.37
N VAL A 179 10.90 -0.40 -12.89
CA VAL A 179 10.36 -0.79 -11.57
C VAL A 179 9.92 -2.25 -11.58
N THR A 180 9.77 -2.85 -10.40
CA THR A 180 9.44 -4.27 -10.27
C THR A 180 8.14 -4.53 -9.53
N ALA A 181 7.56 -3.51 -8.92
CA ALA A 181 6.29 -3.60 -8.23
C ALA A 181 5.50 -2.29 -8.35
N ILE A 182 4.19 -2.39 -8.45
CA ILE A 182 3.26 -1.26 -8.44
C ILE A 182 2.53 -1.28 -7.10
N TRP A 183 2.52 -0.16 -6.37
CA TRP A 183 1.65 0.05 -5.22
C TRP A 183 0.59 1.06 -5.62
N LEU A 184 -0.68 0.65 -5.59
CA LEU A 184 -1.82 1.54 -5.84
C LEU A 184 -2.34 2.10 -4.53
N ASN A 185 -2.58 3.44 -4.45
CA ASN A 185 -3.43 3.98 -3.40
C ASN A 185 -4.78 3.26 -3.40
N PRO A 186 -5.57 3.33 -2.29
CA PRO A 186 -6.72 2.45 -2.12
C PRO A 186 -7.68 2.48 -3.30
N VAL A 187 -7.99 1.29 -3.83
CA VAL A 187 -8.90 1.10 -4.96
C VAL A 187 -10.32 0.71 -4.52
N LEU A 188 -10.51 0.43 -3.22
CA LEU A 188 -11.82 0.08 -2.69
C LEU A 188 -12.78 1.25 -2.71
N GLU A 189 -14.08 0.96 -2.74
CA GLU A 189 -15.12 1.96 -2.83
C GLU A 189 -14.98 3.01 -1.73
N ASN A 190 -15.02 4.28 -2.14
CA ASN A 190 -14.95 5.44 -1.26
C ASN A 190 -16.05 6.45 -1.67
N ASP A 191 -17.31 6.13 -1.35
CA ASP A 191 -18.47 6.94 -1.76
C ASP A 191 -18.77 8.04 -0.73
N MET A 192 -17.84 8.99 -0.60
CA MET A 192 -17.91 10.13 0.30
C MET A 192 -18.31 11.42 -0.44
N LYS A 193 -18.79 12.41 0.31
CA LYS A 193 -19.26 13.71 -0.26
C LYS A 193 -18.18 14.57 -0.88
N GLY A 194 -16.92 14.32 -0.55
CA GLY A 194 -15.78 15.04 -1.09
C GLY A 194 -14.50 14.33 -0.73
N GLY A 195 -13.44 14.55 -1.53
CA GLY A 195 -12.16 13.91 -1.36
C GLY A 195 -12.14 12.41 -1.67
N SER A 196 -13.19 11.88 -2.30
CA SER A 196 -13.31 10.44 -2.57
C SER A 196 -12.20 9.88 -3.46
N TYR A 197 -11.47 10.76 -4.15
CA TYR A 197 -10.37 10.39 -5.05
C TYR A 197 -9.20 9.69 -4.34
N HIS A 198 -9.01 9.94 -3.03
CA HIS A 198 -7.86 9.39 -2.31
C HIS A 198 -8.04 7.93 -1.86
N GLY A 199 -9.30 7.45 -1.72
CA GLY A 199 -9.61 6.06 -1.40
C GLY A 199 -9.58 5.68 0.09
N TYR A 200 -9.09 6.55 0.99
CA TYR A 200 -8.85 6.20 2.41
C TYR A 200 -10.09 6.18 3.31
N ALA A 201 -11.26 6.61 2.83
CA ALA A 201 -12.52 6.54 3.57
C ALA A 201 -13.43 5.44 2.99
N THR A 202 -13.03 4.19 3.14
CA THR A 202 -13.67 3.00 2.56
C THR A 202 -15.15 2.90 2.92
N THR A 203 -16.01 2.67 1.91
CA THR A 203 -17.45 2.47 2.09
C THR A 203 -17.95 1.07 1.67
N ASP A 204 -17.11 0.26 1.02
CA ASP A 204 -17.33 -1.17 0.79
C ASP A 204 -15.97 -1.90 0.72
N TYR A 205 -15.75 -2.85 1.62
CA TYR A 205 -14.48 -3.57 1.74
C TYR A 205 -14.27 -4.70 0.71
N TYR A 206 -15.33 -5.12 0.01
CA TYR A 206 -15.29 -6.22 -0.97
C TYR A 206 -15.50 -5.75 -2.41
N ARG A 207 -15.49 -4.44 -2.64
CA ARG A 207 -15.77 -3.86 -3.94
C ARG A 207 -14.74 -2.79 -4.30
N VAL A 208 -14.22 -2.86 -5.52
CA VAL A 208 -13.49 -1.76 -6.15
C VAL A 208 -14.42 -0.58 -6.38
N ASP A 209 -13.93 0.64 -6.21
CA ASP A 209 -14.70 1.86 -6.52
C ASP A 209 -15.11 1.83 -8.00
N PRO A 210 -16.41 1.88 -8.31
CA PRO A 210 -16.88 1.77 -9.69
C PRO A 210 -16.40 2.91 -10.60
N ARG A 211 -15.87 3.99 -10.03
CA ARG A 211 -15.21 5.08 -10.78
C ARG A 211 -13.77 4.74 -11.15
N PHE A 212 -13.20 3.68 -10.57
CA PHE A 212 -11.92 3.10 -11.00
C PHE A 212 -12.09 1.86 -11.88
N GLY A 213 -13.25 1.19 -11.82
CA GLY A 213 -13.55 -0.04 -12.52
C GLY A 213 -14.28 -1.05 -11.65
N SER A 214 -14.18 -2.32 -11.99
CA SER A 214 -14.75 -3.45 -11.26
C SER A 214 -13.67 -4.27 -10.53
N ASN A 215 -14.12 -5.24 -9.71
CA ASN A 215 -13.22 -6.23 -9.13
C ASN A 215 -12.48 -7.04 -10.21
N GLU A 216 -13.16 -7.35 -11.30
CA GLU A 216 -12.62 -8.05 -12.46
C GLU A 216 -11.56 -7.21 -13.19
N ASP A 217 -11.76 -5.89 -13.29
CA ASP A 217 -10.77 -4.98 -13.88
C ASP A 217 -9.51 -4.91 -13.02
N TYR A 218 -9.66 -4.85 -11.69
CA TYR A 218 -8.52 -4.88 -10.78
C TYR A 218 -7.73 -6.18 -10.90
N LYS A 219 -8.43 -7.33 -10.91
CA LYS A 219 -7.80 -8.63 -11.12
C LYS A 219 -7.09 -8.70 -12.48
N ARG A 220 -7.70 -8.20 -13.55
CA ARG A 220 -7.12 -8.17 -14.89
C ARG A 220 -5.86 -7.31 -14.94
N LEU A 221 -5.86 -6.15 -14.27
CA LEU A 221 -4.68 -5.29 -14.16
C LEU A 221 -3.52 -6.05 -13.47
N ILE A 222 -3.81 -6.78 -12.37
CA ILE A 222 -2.81 -7.59 -11.67
C ILE A 222 -2.28 -8.71 -12.59
N ASP A 223 -3.16 -9.46 -13.25
CA ASP A 223 -2.77 -10.53 -14.17
C ASP A 223 -1.85 -9.99 -15.31
N LYS A 224 -2.14 -8.80 -15.86
CA LYS A 224 -1.30 -8.15 -16.88
C LYS A 224 0.02 -7.63 -16.32
N THR A 225 0.03 -7.12 -15.10
CA THR A 225 1.24 -6.68 -14.40
C THR A 225 2.17 -7.86 -14.16
N HIS A 226 1.62 -9.01 -13.75
CA HIS A 226 2.37 -10.26 -13.61
C HIS A 226 2.97 -10.77 -14.92
N GLN A 227 2.24 -10.64 -16.05
CA GLN A 227 2.77 -11.00 -17.39
C GLN A 227 4.01 -10.19 -17.77
N LYS A 228 4.18 -9.00 -17.22
CA LYS A 228 5.38 -8.15 -17.37
C LYS A 228 6.46 -8.43 -16.31
N GLY A 229 6.27 -9.42 -15.45
CA GLY A 229 7.20 -9.79 -14.40
C GLY A 229 7.27 -8.76 -13.26
N MET A 230 6.21 -7.97 -13.08
CA MET A 230 6.06 -7.02 -11.99
C MET A 230 5.04 -7.51 -10.98
N LYS A 231 5.15 -7.05 -9.72
CA LYS A 231 4.26 -7.35 -8.61
C LYS A 231 3.24 -6.23 -8.40
N VAL A 232 2.18 -6.51 -7.64
CA VAL A 232 1.21 -5.49 -7.23
C VAL A 232 1.05 -5.51 -5.70
N VAL A 233 1.03 -4.33 -5.09
CA VAL A 233 0.81 -4.10 -3.66
C VAL A 233 -0.52 -3.36 -3.49
N MET A 234 -1.41 -3.91 -2.67
CA MET A 234 -2.71 -3.33 -2.36
C MET A 234 -2.62 -2.47 -1.10
N ASP A 235 -3.22 -1.28 -1.14
CA ASP A 235 -3.38 -0.43 0.05
C ASP A 235 -4.66 -0.82 0.79
N MET A 236 -4.56 -1.08 2.11
CA MET A 236 -5.68 -1.48 2.96
C MET A 236 -5.79 -0.58 4.19
N ILE A 237 -7.03 -0.37 4.63
CA ILE A 237 -7.35 0.52 5.76
C ILE A 237 -8.17 -0.28 6.78
N PHE A 238 -7.61 -0.52 7.99
CA PHE A 238 -8.27 -1.27 9.06
C PHE A 238 -8.61 -0.44 10.28
N ASN A 239 -7.96 0.72 10.42
CA ASN A 239 -8.21 1.60 11.54
C ASN A 239 -9.63 2.19 11.52
N HIS A 240 -10.10 2.59 10.35
CA HIS A 240 -11.36 3.33 10.18
C HIS A 240 -12.06 2.95 8.88
N CYS A 241 -13.32 3.37 8.74
CA CYS A 241 -14.03 3.39 7.47
C CYS A 241 -14.49 4.83 7.14
N GLY A 242 -15.20 5.02 6.02
CA GLY A 242 -15.83 6.30 5.71
C GLY A 242 -17.10 6.53 6.54
N SER A 243 -17.42 7.78 6.90
CA SER A 243 -18.66 8.10 7.61
C SER A 243 -19.93 7.84 6.80
N ASP A 244 -19.82 7.68 5.48
CA ASP A 244 -20.94 7.27 4.62
C ASP A 244 -21.01 5.74 4.41
N HIS A 245 -20.15 4.96 5.08
CA HIS A 245 -20.23 3.50 5.07
C HIS A 245 -21.61 3.01 5.55
N PRO A 246 -22.22 1.97 4.94
CA PRO A 246 -23.50 1.41 5.37
C PRO A 246 -23.58 1.10 6.87
N TRP A 247 -22.51 0.68 7.50
CA TRP A 247 -22.44 0.44 8.95
C TRP A 247 -22.71 1.69 9.81
N MET A 248 -22.45 2.90 9.30
CA MET A 248 -22.78 4.14 10.02
C MET A 248 -24.26 4.51 9.90
N LYS A 249 -24.96 3.96 8.91
CA LYS A 249 -26.42 4.17 8.73
C LYS A 249 -27.25 3.16 9.49
N ASP A 250 -26.72 1.95 9.65
CA ASP A 250 -27.29 0.83 10.39
C ASP A 250 -26.16 0.11 11.09
N VAL A 251 -25.89 0.53 12.34
CA VAL A 251 -24.72 0.05 13.11
C VAL A 251 -24.95 -1.40 13.53
N PRO A 252 -24.03 -2.33 13.19
CA PRO A 252 -24.21 -3.74 13.51
C PRO A 252 -24.37 -4.04 15.01
N SER A 253 -23.48 -3.46 15.84
CA SER A 253 -23.57 -3.44 17.31
C SER A 253 -22.91 -2.17 17.84
N HIS A 254 -23.27 -1.73 19.04
CA HIS A 254 -22.74 -0.49 19.63
C HIS A 254 -21.22 -0.49 19.74
N ASP A 255 -20.62 -1.65 19.99
CA ASP A 255 -19.19 -1.83 20.12
C ASP A 255 -18.48 -2.12 18.78
N TRP A 256 -19.14 -1.85 17.61
CA TRP A 256 -18.54 -1.95 16.29
C TRP A 256 -17.52 -0.85 16.03
N PHE A 257 -17.78 0.32 16.62
CA PHE A 257 -16.95 1.51 16.52
C PHE A 257 -16.53 1.99 17.90
N ASN A 258 -15.34 2.57 17.98
CA ASN A 258 -14.94 3.31 19.16
C ASN A 258 -15.59 4.71 19.17
N ASN A 259 -15.94 5.22 20.34
CA ASN A 259 -16.53 6.56 20.54
C ASN A 259 -17.75 6.86 19.66
N LEU A 260 -18.64 5.86 19.49
CA LEU A 260 -19.83 6.01 18.64
C LEU A 260 -20.82 7.06 19.18
N ASP A 261 -21.00 7.16 20.52
CA ASP A 261 -21.96 8.07 21.14
C ASP A 261 -21.54 9.54 21.07
N HIS A 262 -20.23 9.80 21.01
CA HIS A 262 -19.68 11.15 20.93
C HIS A 262 -18.33 11.13 20.22
N TYR A 263 -18.18 12.04 19.30
CA TYR A 263 -16.96 12.19 18.54
C TYR A 263 -15.75 12.53 19.43
N VAL A 264 -14.70 11.73 19.34
CA VAL A 264 -13.37 12.00 19.90
C VAL A 264 -12.38 11.84 18.76
N GLN A 265 -11.68 12.91 18.39
CA GLN A 265 -10.62 12.82 17.40
C GLN A 265 -9.34 12.26 18.03
N THR A 266 -8.62 11.42 17.30
CA THR A 266 -7.27 11.02 17.71
C THR A 266 -6.35 12.24 17.82
N ASN A 267 -5.44 12.22 18.81
CA ASN A 267 -4.42 13.27 18.94
C ASN A 267 -3.28 13.14 17.92
N HIS A 268 -3.26 12.07 17.11
CA HIS A 268 -2.23 11.76 16.11
C HIS A 268 -0.80 11.64 16.66
N ASP A 269 -0.62 11.61 17.96
CA ASP A 269 0.68 11.44 18.61
C ASP A 269 1.00 9.95 18.81
N LYS A 270 1.58 9.35 17.79
CA LYS A 270 1.87 7.90 17.73
C LYS A 270 2.92 7.46 18.75
N GLU A 271 3.78 8.37 19.21
CA GLU A 271 4.74 8.12 20.28
C GLU A 271 4.05 7.81 21.61
N ALA A 272 2.82 8.29 21.83
CA ALA A 272 1.98 7.95 23.00
C ALA A 272 1.75 6.44 23.15
N TYR A 273 1.88 5.67 22.06
CA TYR A 273 1.69 4.23 22.11
C TYR A 273 2.70 3.51 23.02
N PHE A 274 3.97 3.92 22.97
CA PHE A 274 5.07 3.30 23.71
C PHE A 274 5.72 4.20 24.76
N ASP A 275 5.25 5.45 24.91
CA ASP A 275 5.73 6.36 25.96
C ASP A 275 5.39 5.78 27.35
N PRO A 276 6.40 5.56 28.24
CA PRO A 276 6.16 5.01 29.56
C PRO A 276 5.50 6.00 30.54
N TYR A 277 5.40 7.28 30.17
CA TYR A 277 4.88 8.36 31.02
C TYR A 277 3.54 8.93 30.50
N VAL A 278 3.08 8.50 29.34
CA VAL A 278 1.83 8.99 28.76
C VAL A 278 0.64 8.68 29.66
N SER A 279 -0.29 9.62 29.76
CA SER A 279 -1.55 9.39 30.46
C SER A 279 -2.42 8.37 29.74
N ASP A 280 -3.25 7.62 30.47
CA ASP A 280 -4.23 6.73 29.85
C ASP A 280 -5.22 7.50 28.96
N TYR A 281 -5.53 8.75 29.31
CA TYR A 281 -6.40 9.61 28.51
C TYR A 281 -5.80 9.87 27.12
N ASP A 282 -4.54 10.31 27.05
CA ASP A 282 -3.88 10.63 25.77
C ASP A 282 -3.62 9.37 24.95
N LYS A 283 -3.24 8.27 25.60
CA LYS A 283 -3.05 6.98 24.95
C LYS A 283 -4.35 6.45 24.35
N ASN A 284 -5.45 6.54 25.09
CA ASN A 284 -6.76 6.12 24.60
C ASN A 284 -7.26 7.03 23.46
N ALA A 285 -7.00 8.33 23.54
CA ALA A 285 -7.34 9.25 22.45
C ALA A 285 -6.56 8.92 21.17
N MET A 286 -5.28 8.51 21.29
CA MET A 286 -4.50 8.07 20.13
C MET A 286 -5.06 6.80 19.50
N ILE A 287 -5.38 5.78 20.29
CA ILE A 287 -5.71 4.43 19.79
C ILE A 287 -7.18 4.31 19.38
N ASN A 288 -8.09 4.96 20.10
CA ASN A 288 -9.53 4.77 19.94
C ASN A 288 -10.23 6.02 19.37
N GLY A 289 -9.49 7.11 19.09
CA GLY A 289 -10.05 8.32 18.50
C GLY A 289 -10.26 8.18 17.00
N TRP A 290 -11.33 8.76 16.46
CA TRP A 290 -11.57 8.81 15.03
C TRP A 290 -10.42 9.54 14.32
N PHE A 291 -10.01 9.05 13.17
CA PHE A 291 -8.87 9.64 12.44
C PHE A 291 -9.14 11.11 12.07
N VAL A 292 -10.29 11.37 11.49
CA VAL A 292 -10.92 12.70 11.29
C VAL A 292 -12.44 12.53 11.40
N PRO A 293 -13.25 13.62 11.44
CA PRO A 293 -14.71 13.51 11.60
C PRO A 293 -15.41 12.63 10.54
N THR A 294 -14.84 12.47 9.38
CA THR A 294 -15.37 11.66 8.28
C THR A 294 -14.80 10.23 8.23
N MET A 295 -13.96 9.85 9.19
CA MET A 295 -13.32 8.54 9.28
C MET A 295 -13.49 7.94 10.67
N PRO A 296 -14.68 7.35 10.97
CA PRO A 296 -14.99 6.72 12.25
C PRO A 296 -14.09 5.52 12.51
N ASP A 297 -13.60 5.44 13.74
CA ASP A 297 -12.66 4.44 14.19
C ASP A 297 -13.36 3.09 14.44
N LEU A 298 -12.85 2.02 13.82
CA LEU A 298 -13.35 0.67 14.00
C LEU A 298 -12.81 0.08 15.30
N ASN A 299 -13.66 -0.62 16.05
CA ASN A 299 -13.22 -1.31 17.27
C ASN A 299 -12.66 -2.70 16.92
N GLN A 300 -11.36 -2.78 16.63
CA GLN A 300 -10.70 -4.05 16.29
C GLN A 300 -10.59 -5.03 17.48
N LYS A 301 -10.90 -4.60 18.71
CA LYS A 301 -11.04 -5.48 19.89
C LYS A 301 -12.32 -6.30 19.84
N ASN A 302 -13.34 -5.86 19.08
CA ASN A 302 -14.51 -6.66 18.78
C ASN A 302 -14.07 -7.84 17.88
N PRO A 303 -14.23 -9.11 18.31
CA PRO A 303 -13.74 -10.26 17.57
C PRO A 303 -14.41 -10.44 16.21
N HIS A 304 -15.62 -9.91 16.05
CA HIS A 304 -16.37 -9.98 14.80
C HIS A 304 -15.80 -9.00 13.78
N VAL A 305 -15.45 -7.78 14.21
CA VAL A 305 -14.75 -6.76 13.38
C VAL A 305 -13.38 -7.29 12.98
N ALA A 306 -12.61 -7.79 13.95
CA ALA A 306 -11.28 -8.35 13.71
C ALA A 306 -11.32 -9.46 12.65
N LYS A 307 -12.23 -10.44 12.82
CA LYS A 307 -12.39 -11.56 11.89
C LYS A 307 -12.79 -11.09 10.49
N TYR A 308 -13.69 -10.12 10.39
CA TYR A 308 -14.13 -9.56 9.11
C TYR A 308 -12.95 -8.93 8.35
N LEU A 309 -12.14 -8.10 9.01
CA LEU A 309 -10.99 -7.42 8.38
C LEU A 309 -9.88 -8.42 7.98
N ILE A 310 -9.59 -9.42 8.83
CA ILE A 310 -8.62 -10.48 8.52
C ILE A 310 -9.06 -11.26 7.27
N GLN A 311 -10.32 -11.69 7.24
CA GLN A 311 -10.86 -12.42 6.08
C GLN A 311 -10.90 -11.58 4.82
N ASN A 312 -11.15 -10.28 4.94
CA ASN A 312 -11.14 -9.36 3.80
C ASN A 312 -9.78 -9.35 3.09
N SER A 313 -8.68 -9.29 3.83
CA SER A 313 -7.33 -9.37 3.23
C SER A 313 -7.10 -10.70 2.50
N ILE A 314 -7.43 -11.81 3.15
CA ILE A 314 -7.26 -13.15 2.57
C ILE A 314 -8.12 -13.29 1.32
N TRP A 315 -9.34 -12.76 1.34
CA TRP A 315 -10.24 -12.76 0.19
C TRP A 315 -9.62 -12.01 -1.01
N TRP A 316 -9.05 -10.82 -0.79
CA TRP A 316 -8.42 -10.05 -1.86
C TRP A 316 -7.19 -10.75 -2.42
N ILE A 317 -6.37 -11.36 -1.56
CA ILE A 317 -5.18 -12.12 -1.99
C ILE A 317 -5.61 -13.32 -2.88
N GLU A 318 -6.55 -14.15 -2.41
CA GLU A 318 -7.03 -15.31 -3.18
C GLU A 318 -7.76 -14.91 -4.46
N TYR A 319 -8.57 -13.85 -4.41
CA TYR A 319 -9.34 -13.38 -5.56
C TYR A 319 -8.47 -12.80 -6.66
N SER A 320 -7.60 -11.88 -6.31
CA SER A 320 -6.88 -11.08 -7.27
C SER A 320 -5.46 -11.58 -7.55
N GLY A 321 -4.82 -12.27 -6.59
CA GLY A 321 -3.42 -12.68 -6.69
C GLY A 321 -2.45 -11.55 -6.36
N VAL A 322 -2.88 -10.51 -5.64
CA VAL A 322 -2.01 -9.39 -5.22
C VAL A 322 -0.83 -9.89 -4.37
N ASP A 323 0.37 -9.32 -4.58
CA ASP A 323 1.63 -9.85 -4.04
C ASP A 323 2.03 -9.26 -2.69
N GLY A 324 1.39 -8.19 -2.27
CA GLY A 324 1.70 -7.55 -1.00
C GLY A 324 0.62 -6.60 -0.54
N ILE A 325 0.70 -6.19 0.72
CA ILE A 325 -0.20 -5.19 1.31
C ILE A 325 0.62 -4.06 1.89
N ARG A 326 0.20 -2.82 1.63
CA ARG A 326 0.53 -1.67 2.46
C ARG A 326 -0.66 -1.43 3.38
N GLN A 327 -0.41 -1.44 4.68
CA GLN A 327 -1.44 -1.16 5.69
C GLN A 327 -1.35 0.27 6.15
N ASP A 328 -2.41 1.01 5.88
CA ASP A 328 -2.61 2.39 6.32
C ASP A 328 -2.64 2.50 7.85
N THR A 329 -2.12 3.61 8.38
CA THR A 329 -2.25 4.01 9.80
C THR A 329 -2.00 2.87 10.81
N TYR A 330 -0.97 2.03 10.56
CA TYR A 330 -0.71 0.82 11.36
C TYR A 330 -0.69 1.01 12.88
N PRO A 331 -0.09 2.09 13.44
CA PRO A 331 -0.04 2.35 14.89
C PRO A 331 -1.37 2.76 15.53
N TYR A 332 -2.40 3.07 14.75
CA TYR A 332 -3.69 3.52 15.28
C TYR A 332 -4.62 2.36 15.60
N ALA A 333 -4.53 1.25 14.87
CA ALA A 333 -5.35 0.06 15.09
C ALA A 333 -4.86 -0.75 16.32
N ASP A 334 -5.74 -1.62 16.84
CA ASP A 334 -5.38 -2.52 17.95
C ASP A 334 -4.22 -3.45 17.55
N VAL A 335 -3.12 -3.39 18.30
CA VAL A 335 -1.89 -4.11 17.97
C VAL A 335 -2.04 -5.62 18.03
N ASP A 336 -2.86 -6.15 18.94
CA ASP A 336 -3.07 -7.59 19.07
C ASP A 336 -3.86 -8.13 17.87
N MET A 337 -4.87 -7.37 17.43
CA MET A 337 -5.57 -7.68 16.19
C MET A 337 -4.63 -7.60 14.98
N MET A 338 -3.79 -6.56 14.88
CA MET A 338 -2.86 -6.38 13.76
C MET A 338 -1.82 -7.50 13.71
N ARG A 339 -1.31 -7.96 14.87
CA ARG A 339 -0.46 -9.14 14.94
C ARG A 339 -1.17 -10.39 14.45
N ASN A 340 -2.39 -10.66 14.95
CA ASN A 340 -3.19 -11.81 14.55
C ASN A 340 -3.49 -11.80 13.04
N TRP A 341 -3.71 -10.63 12.47
CA TRP A 341 -3.85 -10.45 11.03
C TRP A 341 -2.57 -10.82 10.27
N CYS A 342 -1.41 -10.31 10.68
CA CYS A 342 -0.14 -10.67 10.06
C CYS A 342 0.10 -12.19 10.13
N GLU A 343 -0.16 -12.82 11.28
CA GLU A 343 -0.04 -14.27 11.48
C GLU A 343 -1.03 -15.06 10.61
N ALA A 344 -2.28 -14.59 10.47
CA ALA A 344 -3.29 -15.24 9.64
C ALA A 344 -2.93 -15.18 8.15
N VAL A 345 -2.42 -14.05 7.67
CA VAL A 345 -1.94 -13.91 6.29
C VAL A 345 -0.72 -14.80 6.07
N GLU A 346 0.24 -14.83 7.00
CA GLU A 346 1.44 -15.66 6.89
C GLU A 346 1.13 -17.16 6.98
N LEU A 347 0.13 -17.56 7.75
CA LEU A 347 -0.35 -18.94 7.78
C LEU A 347 -0.77 -19.39 6.38
N GLU A 348 -1.51 -18.58 5.65
CA GLU A 348 -1.98 -18.90 4.30
C GLU A 348 -0.87 -18.73 3.24
N TYR A 349 -0.02 -17.69 3.39
CA TYR A 349 1.00 -17.25 2.42
C TYR A 349 2.33 -16.98 3.14
N PRO A 350 3.19 -18.01 3.38
CA PRO A 350 4.39 -17.87 4.23
C PRO A 350 5.41 -16.80 3.77
N ASP A 351 5.52 -16.60 2.47
CA ASP A 351 6.47 -15.65 1.86
C ASP A 351 5.86 -14.25 1.61
N TYR A 352 4.62 -14.02 2.05
CA TYR A 352 3.94 -12.75 1.84
C TYR A 352 4.58 -11.60 2.62
N ASN A 353 4.55 -10.39 2.07
CA ASN A 353 5.04 -9.20 2.76
C ASN A 353 3.93 -8.17 2.97
N ILE A 354 3.90 -7.63 4.18
CA ILE A 354 3.05 -6.53 4.60
C ILE A 354 3.97 -5.41 5.05
N VAL A 355 3.81 -4.21 4.48
CA VAL A 355 4.43 -2.99 4.99
C VAL A 355 3.38 -2.14 5.71
N GLY A 356 3.65 -1.78 6.95
CA GLY A 356 2.78 -0.91 7.74
C GLY A 356 3.24 0.53 7.68
N GLU A 357 2.30 1.45 7.48
CA GLU A 357 2.57 2.86 7.65
C GLU A 357 2.68 3.18 9.16
N ALA A 358 3.91 3.10 9.66
CA ALA A 358 4.28 3.59 10.98
C ALA A 358 5.02 4.93 10.81
N TRP A 359 4.26 6.01 10.64
CA TRP A 359 4.83 7.35 10.47
C TRP A 359 5.36 7.87 11.81
N MET A 360 6.63 7.64 12.05
CA MET A 360 7.31 8.01 13.28
C MET A 360 8.35 9.11 13.02
N ASN A 361 8.54 9.98 14.03
CA ASN A 361 9.49 11.10 13.93
C ASN A 361 10.95 10.66 14.07
N TYR A 362 11.19 9.48 14.64
CA TYR A 362 12.52 8.95 14.92
C TYR A 362 12.65 7.49 14.48
N THR A 363 13.84 7.11 14.05
CA THR A 363 14.17 5.74 13.62
C THR A 363 13.81 4.68 14.66
N ILE A 364 14.01 4.99 15.95
CA ILE A 364 13.67 4.10 17.05
C ILE A 364 12.16 3.81 17.13
N GLY A 365 11.33 4.79 16.82
CA GLY A 365 9.87 4.62 16.75
C GLY A 365 9.46 3.71 15.60
N SER A 366 10.03 3.90 14.40
CA SER A 366 9.77 3.01 13.27
C SER A 366 10.22 1.58 13.56
N ALA A 367 11.41 1.39 14.13
CA ALA A 367 11.94 0.08 14.51
C ALA A 367 11.12 -0.64 15.60
N TYR A 368 10.42 0.11 16.46
CA TYR A 368 9.50 -0.47 17.45
C TYR A 368 8.43 -1.36 16.79
N TRP A 369 7.92 -0.94 15.64
CA TRP A 369 6.82 -1.62 14.94
C TRP A 369 7.26 -2.80 14.09
N GLN A 370 8.55 -2.99 13.85
CA GLN A 370 9.02 -4.13 13.06
C GLN A 370 9.03 -5.41 13.91
N ARG A 371 8.61 -6.53 13.31
CA ARG A 371 8.65 -7.87 13.91
C ARG A 371 10.03 -8.17 14.50
N GLY A 372 10.05 -8.77 15.69
CA GLY A 372 11.28 -9.12 16.39
C GLY A 372 12.03 -7.93 16.99
N SER A 373 11.43 -6.75 17.03
CA SER A 373 12.02 -5.57 17.66
C SER A 373 12.31 -5.81 19.14
N ARG A 374 13.51 -5.45 19.58
CA ARG A 374 13.86 -5.45 21.01
C ARG A 374 13.27 -4.25 21.75
N LEU A 375 12.76 -3.29 21.02
CA LEU A 375 12.22 -2.03 21.55
C LEU A 375 10.75 -2.14 21.97
N ASN A 376 10.04 -3.21 21.54
CA ASN A 376 8.62 -3.40 21.86
C ASN A 376 8.36 -4.14 23.18
N PHE A 377 9.43 -4.38 23.98
CA PHE A 377 9.33 -4.99 25.31
C PHE A 377 8.58 -6.33 25.33
N GLY A 378 8.72 -7.13 24.26
CA GLY A 378 8.07 -8.44 24.12
C GLY A 378 6.66 -8.41 23.55
N LYS A 379 6.13 -7.25 23.15
CA LYS A 379 4.87 -7.11 22.43
C LYS A 379 5.15 -7.09 20.92
N ASP A 380 5.44 -8.25 20.34
CA ASP A 380 5.69 -8.33 18.91
C ASP A 380 4.44 -7.92 18.13
N THR A 381 4.63 -7.09 17.12
CA THR A 381 3.56 -6.58 16.25
C THR A 381 3.24 -7.49 15.08
N GLY A 382 4.09 -8.48 14.79
CA GLY A 382 3.98 -9.35 13.62
C GLY A 382 4.37 -8.71 12.28
N LEU A 383 4.56 -7.39 12.23
CA LEU A 383 4.77 -6.63 11.01
C LEU A 383 6.19 -6.84 10.44
N LYS A 384 6.31 -7.39 9.23
CA LYS A 384 7.62 -7.61 8.58
C LYS A 384 8.29 -6.30 8.17
N SER A 385 7.56 -5.41 7.49
CA SER A 385 8.14 -4.21 6.90
C SER A 385 7.53 -2.93 7.47
N VAL A 386 8.38 -1.92 7.67
CA VAL A 386 8.01 -0.57 8.15
C VAL A 386 8.51 0.50 7.20
N MET A 387 7.97 1.72 7.30
CA MET A 387 8.31 2.86 6.44
C MET A 387 9.28 3.82 7.17
N ASP A 388 10.32 4.29 6.46
CA ASP A 388 11.34 5.21 7.00
C ASP A 388 11.01 6.68 6.68
N PHE A 389 10.02 7.23 7.35
CA PHE A 389 9.64 8.65 7.23
C PHE A 389 10.75 9.60 7.70
N ARG A 390 11.61 9.15 8.64
CA ARG A 390 12.69 9.99 9.13
C ARG A 390 13.74 10.24 8.06
N LEU A 391 14.10 9.20 7.29
CA LEU A 391 15.04 9.35 6.16
C LEU A 391 14.47 10.33 5.14
N MET A 392 13.19 10.22 4.79
CA MET A 392 12.53 11.13 3.85
C MET A 392 12.71 12.60 4.28
N GLY A 393 12.40 12.92 5.54
CA GLY A 393 12.56 14.28 6.04
C GLY A 393 14.01 14.78 6.00
N ILE A 394 14.99 13.93 6.36
CA ILE A 394 16.42 14.29 6.29
C ILE A 394 16.86 14.48 4.84
N ALA A 395 16.42 13.62 3.92
CA ALA A 395 16.80 13.71 2.51
C ALA A 395 16.34 15.01 1.85
N HIS A 396 15.14 15.51 2.19
CA HIS A 396 14.66 16.81 1.71
C HIS A 396 15.59 17.96 2.07
N ASP A 397 16.20 17.94 3.25
CA ASP A 397 17.13 19.00 3.66
C ASP A 397 18.53 18.79 3.09
N VAL A 398 19.05 17.57 3.17
CA VAL A 398 20.44 17.24 2.90
C VAL A 398 20.80 17.38 1.41
N PHE A 399 19.97 16.86 0.50
CA PHE A 399 20.30 16.86 -0.92
C PHE A 399 20.10 18.24 -1.58
N HIS A 400 19.33 19.13 -0.97
CA HIS A 400 19.17 20.51 -1.44
C HIS A 400 20.20 21.47 -0.84
N ALA A 401 20.97 21.05 0.17
CA ALA A 401 22.01 21.86 0.79
C ALA A 401 23.36 21.72 0.07
N ASP A 402 24.28 22.63 0.34
CA ASP A 402 25.65 22.51 -0.13
C ASP A 402 26.50 21.74 0.91
N GLY A 403 27.06 20.61 0.51
CA GLY A 403 27.90 19.76 1.36
C GLY A 403 27.16 19.00 2.47
N GLY A 404 25.81 18.97 2.46
CA GLY A 404 24.95 18.50 3.54
C GLY A 404 24.88 16.98 3.79
N LEU A 405 25.70 16.13 3.15
CA LEU A 405 25.59 14.66 3.18
C LEU A 405 25.86 14.03 4.56
N GLN A 406 26.32 14.83 5.55
CA GLN A 406 26.48 14.36 6.93
C GLN A 406 25.19 13.84 7.55
N GLY A 407 24.05 14.48 7.28
CA GLY A 407 22.75 14.08 7.87
C GLY A 407 22.29 12.69 7.43
N VAL A 408 22.46 12.30 6.16
CA VAL A 408 22.13 10.94 5.70
C VAL A 408 23.11 9.90 6.24
N PHE A 409 24.40 10.24 6.38
CA PHE A 409 25.37 9.38 7.07
C PHE A 409 24.95 9.11 8.51
N GLU A 410 24.64 10.15 9.28
CA GLU A 410 24.21 10.04 10.67
C GLU A 410 22.93 9.23 10.83
N HIS A 411 21.96 9.43 9.92
CA HIS A 411 20.73 8.64 9.93
C HIS A 411 21.01 7.14 9.77
N LEU A 412 21.81 6.75 8.78
CA LEU A 412 22.14 5.35 8.53
C LEU A 412 22.95 4.71 9.67
N CYS A 413 23.62 5.50 10.52
CA CYS A 413 24.27 4.99 11.73
C CYS A 413 23.31 4.32 12.70
N TYR A 414 21.99 4.61 12.60
CA TYR A 414 20.96 4.03 13.45
C TYR A 414 20.28 2.80 12.83
N ASP A 415 20.67 2.37 11.63
CA ASP A 415 20.07 1.18 10.98
C ASP A 415 20.17 -0.09 11.83
N TYR A 416 21.10 -0.16 12.77
CA TYR A 416 21.28 -1.28 13.72
C TYR A 416 20.07 -1.49 14.66
N VAL A 417 19.18 -0.52 14.81
CA VAL A 417 17.99 -0.66 15.67
C VAL A 417 16.90 -1.49 15.01
N TYR A 418 16.90 -1.56 13.67
CA TYR A 418 15.95 -2.40 12.93
C TYR A 418 16.33 -3.87 13.05
N PRO A 419 15.37 -4.76 13.39
CA PRO A 419 15.60 -6.21 13.33
C PRO A 419 16.05 -6.70 11.96
N ASP A 420 15.47 -6.16 10.89
CA ASP A 420 15.83 -6.46 9.51
C ASP A 420 15.73 -5.20 8.63
N ILE A 421 16.90 -4.68 8.27
CA ILE A 421 17.01 -3.48 7.44
C ILE A 421 16.51 -3.71 6.01
N ASN A 422 16.54 -4.95 5.50
CA ASN A 422 16.07 -5.26 4.16
C ASN A 422 14.54 -5.21 4.04
N HIS A 423 13.84 -5.14 5.18
CA HIS A 423 12.40 -4.94 5.28
C HIS A 423 12.01 -3.52 5.71
N VAL A 424 12.88 -2.54 5.50
CA VAL A 424 12.57 -1.12 5.70
C VAL A 424 12.29 -0.47 4.35
N LEU A 425 11.06 0.01 4.15
CA LEU A 425 10.67 0.74 2.94
C LEU A 425 11.16 2.17 3.03
N ARG A 426 11.96 2.60 2.07
CA ARG A 426 12.61 3.90 2.00
C ARG A 426 12.14 4.67 0.79
N PHE A 427 11.94 5.97 0.97
CA PHE A 427 11.41 6.86 -0.07
C PHE A 427 11.87 8.30 0.13
N LEU A 428 11.79 9.09 -0.93
CA LEU A 428 12.07 10.53 -0.90
C LEU A 428 10.79 11.36 -0.83
N GLU A 429 9.70 10.83 -1.34
CA GLU A 429 8.38 11.46 -1.40
C GLU A 429 7.28 10.40 -1.50
N ASN A 430 6.08 10.73 -1.07
CA ASN A 430 4.88 9.94 -1.28
C ASN A 430 3.64 10.83 -1.42
N HIS A 431 2.45 10.22 -1.41
CA HIS A 431 1.17 10.91 -1.56
C HIS A 431 0.75 11.78 -0.35
N ASP A 432 1.48 11.69 0.78
CA ASP A 432 1.20 12.43 2.03
C ASP A 432 2.29 13.43 2.41
N THR A 433 3.38 13.48 1.64
CA THR A 433 4.52 14.37 1.91
C THR A 433 4.74 15.33 0.75
N ASP A 434 5.42 16.43 1.00
CA ASP A 434 5.88 17.31 -0.08
C ASP A 434 6.66 16.51 -1.12
N ARG A 435 6.58 16.93 -2.38
CA ARG A 435 7.43 16.39 -3.43
C ARG A 435 8.90 16.67 -3.10
N PHE A 436 9.77 15.74 -3.46
CA PHE A 436 11.21 15.85 -3.18
C PHE A 436 11.82 17.11 -3.81
N LEU A 437 11.44 17.41 -5.04
CA LEU A 437 11.84 18.64 -5.70
C LEU A 437 10.93 19.80 -5.27
N ARG A 438 11.54 20.85 -4.71
CA ARG A 438 10.84 22.09 -4.31
C ARG A 438 10.42 22.91 -5.52
N GLU A 439 11.25 22.92 -6.57
CA GLU A 439 11.01 23.60 -7.83
C GLU A 439 11.40 22.68 -9.00
N MET A 440 10.75 22.87 -10.14
CA MET A 440 11.10 22.13 -11.34
C MET A 440 12.46 22.58 -11.86
N PRO A 441 13.45 21.67 -12.03
CA PRO A 441 14.74 21.96 -12.61
C PRO A 441 14.60 22.56 -14.03
N LYS A 442 15.37 23.60 -14.32
CA LYS A 442 15.34 24.29 -15.63
C LYS A 442 16.45 23.82 -16.56
N SER A 443 17.49 23.21 -16.01
CA SER A 443 18.66 22.75 -16.75
C SER A 443 19.23 21.47 -16.12
N SER A 444 20.12 20.79 -16.85
CA SER A 444 20.87 19.63 -16.33
C SER A 444 21.66 19.96 -15.07
N ALA A 445 22.12 21.20 -14.91
CA ALA A 445 22.86 21.63 -13.72
C ALA A 445 21.99 21.65 -12.46
N ASP A 446 20.68 21.84 -12.60
CA ASP A 446 19.73 21.88 -11.48
C ASP A 446 19.30 20.48 -11.03
N LEU A 447 19.64 19.43 -11.79
CA LEU A 447 19.26 18.03 -11.48
C LEU A 447 20.10 17.39 -10.38
N TYR A 448 21.06 18.08 -9.79
CA TYR A 448 21.99 17.46 -8.83
C TYR A 448 21.29 16.84 -7.62
N ALA A 449 20.33 17.56 -7.02
CA ALA A 449 19.59 17.06 -5.85
C ALA A 449 18.78 15.81 -6.21
N TYR A 450 18.07 15.84 -7.34
CA TYR A 450 17.33 14.69 -7.88
C TYR A 450 18.26 13.49 -8.10
N LYS A 451 19.37 13.69 -8.83
CA LYS A 451 20.31 12.60 -9.14
C LYS A 451 20.94 12.01 -7.89
N GLN A 452 21.36 12.84 -6.94
CA GLN A 452 21.94 12.38 -5.67
C GLN A 452 20.90 11.63 -4.81
N GLY A 453 19.70 12.18 -4.65
CA GLY A 453 18.63 11.55 -3.89
C GLY A 453 18.21 10.21 -4.47
N VAL A 454 17.96 10.14 -5.78
CA VAL A 454 17.57 8.89 -6.48
C VAL A 454 18.69 7.85 -6.41
N THR A 455 19.95 8.24 -6.64
CA THR A 455 21.09 7.30 -6.51
C THR A 455 21.18 6.77 -5.09
N PHE A 456 21.10 7.64 -4.10
CA PHE A 456 21.14 7.24 -2.70
C PHE A 456 20.01 6.25 -2.38
N LEU A 457 18.77 6.60 -2.69
CA LEU A 457 17.60 5.74 -2.45
C LEU A 457 17.75 4.35 -3.07
N LEU A 458 18.22 4.28 -4.32
CA LEU A 458 18.30 3.02 -5.07
C LEU A 458 19.51 2.16 -4.73
N THR A 459 20.47 2.67 -3.93
CA THR A 459 21.72 1.94 -3.62
C THR A 459 21.93 1.62 -2.14
N ILE A 460 21.22 2.27 -1.21
CA ILE A 460 21.26 1.92 0.22
C ILE A 460 20.45 0.65 0.53
N PRO A 461 20.62 0.01 1.71
CA PRO A 461 19.78 -1.11 2.15
C PRO A 461 18.32 -0.72 2.30
N GLY A 462 17.41 -1.68 2.13
CA GLY A 462 15.97 -1.51 2.26
C GLY A 462 15.21 -1.68 0.95
N ILE A 463 13.92 -1.43 0.98
CA ILE A 463 13.00 -1.52 -0.14
C ILE A 463 12.75 -0.10 -0.68
N PRO A 464 13.25 0.27 -1.86
CA PRO A 464 12.99 1.59 -2.42
C PRO A 464 11.54 1.75 -2.86
N GLN A 465 10.94 2.92 -2.58
CA GLN A 465 9.65 3.34 -3.13
C GLN A 465 9.83 4.66 -3.87
N LEU A 466 9.34 4.70 -5.09
CA LEU A 466 9.20 5.87 -5.94
C LEU A 466 7.75 6.32 -5.96
N TYR A 467 7.49 7.59 -6.11
CA TYR A 467 6.15 8.13 -6.29
C TYR A 467 5.95 8.56 -7.75
N TYR A 468 4.82 8.21 -8.37
CA TYR A 468 4.57 8.51 -9.78
C TYR A 468 4.83 9.99 -10.10
N GLY A 469 5.43 10.24 -11.25
CA GLY A 469 5.83 11.56 -11.70
C GLY A 469 7.16 12.06 -11.11
N GLN A 470 7.79 11.33 -10.19
CA GLN A 470 9.14 11.66 -9.72
C GLN A 470 10.15 11.60 -10.86
N GLU A 471 10.01 10.62 -11.75
CA GLU A 471 10.81 10.48 -12.98
C GLU A 471 10.54 11.59 -14.00
N LEU A 472 9.42 12.30 -13.87
CA LEU A 472 9.01 13.45 -14.68
C LEU A 472 9.31 14.80 -14.00
N LEU A 473 9.99 14.78 -12.86
CA LEU A 473 10.34 15.96 -12.05
C LEU A 473 9.11 16.73 -11.52
N MET A 474 8.01 16.02 -11.25
CA MET A 474 6.85 16.63 -10.61
C MET A 474 7.26 17.22 -9.27
N ASN A 475 6.80 18.42 -8.99
CA ASN A 475 7.06 19.16 -7.76
C ASN A 475 5.76 19.68 -7.15
N GLY A 476 5.75 19.97 -5.87
CA GLY A 476 4.58 20.48 -5.15
C GLY A 476 4.77 20.43 -3.65
N THR A 477 3.99 21.24 -2.95
CA THR A 477 3.92 21.25 -1.49
C THR A 477 2.49 21.11 -1.03
N LYS A 478 2.29 20.49 0.12
CA LYS A 478 0.97 20.32 0.72
C LYS A 478 0.51 21.52 1.58
N GLU A 479 1.22 22.64 1.50
CA GLU A 479 0.93 23.85 2.29
C GLU A 479 -0.53 24.30 2.19
N LYS A 480 -1.16 24.15 1.00
CA LYS A 480 -2.57 24.48 0.78
C LYS A 480 -3.50 23.29 0.98
N SER A 481 -3.13 22.13 0.50
CA SER A 481 -3.79 20.83 0.69
C SER A 481 -2.98 19.73 0.01
N ASP A 482 -3.30 18.46 0.33
CA ASP A 482 -2.67 17.28 -0.27
C ASP A 482 -2.86 17.22 -1.80
N GLY A 483 -3.94 17.77 -2.33
CA GLY A 483 -4.18 17.81 -3.78
C GLY A 483 -3.04 18.45 -4.57
N TYR A 484 -2.26 19.37 -3.97
CA TYR A 484 -1.14 20.05 -4.64
C TYR A 484 0.13 19.20 -4.77
N ILE A 485 0.17 18.04 -4.12
CA ILE A 485 1.25 17.03 -4.30
C ILE A 485 0.77 15.82 -5.10
N ARG A 486 -0.54 15.71 -5.36
CA ARG A 486 -1.22 14.62 -6.05
C ARG A 486 -1.64 15.07 -7.45
N LEU A 487 -0.64 15.43 -8.26
CA LEU A 487 -0.81 16.04 -9.58
C LEU A 487 -1.17 15.01 -10.65
N ASP A 488 -1.87 15.46 -11.71
CA ASP A 488 -2.11 14.65 -12.90
C ASP A 488 -0.82 14.43 -13.69
N VAL A 489 -0.67 13.25 -14.29
CA VAL A 489 0.39 13.02 -15.29
C VAL A 489 -0.06 13.63 -16.63
N PRO A 490 0.66 14.63 -17.19
CA PRO A 490 0.29 15.20 -18.47
C PRO A 490 0.31 14.16 -19.60
N GLY A 491 -0.78 14.03 -20.31
CA GLY A 491 -0.99 12.99 -21.33
C GLY A 491 -1.84 11.82 -20.86
N GLY A 492 -2.24 11.79 -19.59
CA GLY A 492 -3.10 10.75 -19.06
C GLY A 492 -4.59 10.93 -19.40
N TRP A 493 -5.02 12.08 -19.93
CA TRP A 493 -6.42 12.34 -20.24
C TRP A 493 -6.65 12.64 -21.71
N PRO A 494 -7.80 12.22 -22.26
CA PRO A 494 -8.20 12.64 -23.61
C PRO A 494 -8.17 14.16 -23.76
N GLY A 495 -7.48 14.67 -24.77
CA GLY A 495 -7.37 16.09 -25.06
C GLY A 495 -6.21 16.83 -24.37
N ASP A 496 -5.41 16.17 -23.58
CA ASP A 496 -4.17 16.73 -23.06
C ASP A 496 -3.24 17.13 -24.21
N LYS A 497 -2.68 18.34 -24.15
CA LYS A 497 -1.83 18.88 -25.23
C LYS A 497 -0.44 18.27 -25.28
N VAL A 498 0.01 17.69 -24.18
CA VAL A 498 1.33 17.12 -23.97
C VAL A 498 1.17 15.72 -23.42
N ASN A 499 1.91 14.75 -23.95
CA ASN A 499 1.95 13.41 -23.43
C ASN A 499 3.34 13.11 -22.86
N GLN A 500 3.49 13.17 -21.53
CA GLN A 500 4.77 12.91 -20.85
C GLN A 500 5.08 11.41 -20.65
N PHE A 501 4.15 10.52 -20.93
CA PHE A 501 4.45 9.09 -21.04
C PHE A 501 5.40 8.81 -22.22
N GLU A 502 5.42 9.70 -23.22
CA GLU A 502 6.30 9.62 -24.37
C GLU A 502 7.48 10.60 -24.27
N ALA A 503 8.64 10.22 -24.80
CA ALA A 503 9.83 11.05 -24.82
C ALA A 503 9.62 12.39 -25.56
N SER A 504 8.77 12.39 -26.59
CA SER A 504 8.44 13.56 -27.40
C SER A 504 7.65 14.63 -26.64
N GLY A 505 6.90 14.22 -25.60
CA GLY A 505 6.14 15.13 -24.76
C GLY A 505 6.91 15.65 -23.54
N ARG A 506 8.10 15.12 -23.28
CA ARG A 506 8.96 15.55 -22.17
C ARG A 506 9.92 16.65 -22.62
N THR A 507 10.24 17.58 -21.73
CA THR A 507 11.34 18.51 -21.94
C THR A 507 12.69 17.78 -21.97
N ALA A 508 13.73 18.42 -22.46
CA ALA A 508 15.09 17.83 -22.47
C ALA A 508 15.53 17.44 -21.04
N VAL A 509 15.25 18.28 -20.04
CA VAL A 509 15.59 18.03 -18.63
C VAL A 509 14.79 16.85 -18.06
N GLN A 510 13.51 16.73 -18.39
CA GLN A 510 12.68 15.59 -17.99
C GLN A 510 13.15 14.28 -18.65
N ASN A 511 13.53 14.32 -19.92
CA ASN A 511 14.10 13.14 -20.60
C ASN A 511 15.43 12.71 -19.97
N GLU A 512 16.27 13.66 -19.56
CA GLU A 512 17.51 13.39 -18.84
C GLU A 512 17.23 12.72 -17.47
N ALA A 513 16.28 13.26 -16.70
CA ALA A 513 15.89 12.71 -15.41
C ALA A 513 15.31 11.30 -15.55
N TRP A 514 14.42 11.10 -16.50
CA TRP A 514 13.79 9.81 -16.80
C TRP A 514 14.85 8.76 -17.19
N THR A 515 15.75 9.11 -18.11
CA THR A 515 16.84 8.22 -18.55
C THR A 515 17.79 7.88 -17.41
N PHE A 516 18.09 8.85 -16.54
CA PHE A 516 18.94 8.66 -15.38
C PHE A 516 18.31 7.65 -14.40
N MET A 517 17.03 7.83 -14.06
CA MET A 517 16.30 6.90 -13.18
C MET A 517 16.20 5.51 -13.81
N GLN A 518 15.82 5.42 -15.09
CA GLN A 518 15.74 4.17 -15.83
C GLN A 518 17.06 3.41 -15.81
N THR A 519 18.19 4.09 -16.02
CA THR A 519 19.52 3.48 -16.00
C THR A 519 19.79 2.79 -14.66
N LEU A 520 19.52 3.46 -13.56
CA LEU A 520 19.69 2.88 -12.22
C LEU A 520 18.73 1.76 -11.92
N LEU A 521 17.46 1.89 -12.32
CA LEU A 521 16.44 0.87 -12.09
C LEU A 521 16.73 -0.40 -12.87
N LYS A 522 17.07 -0.30 -14.17
CA LYS A 522 17.43 -1.45 -15.01
C LYS A 522 18.71 -2.14 -14.51
N TRP A 523 19.69 -1.37 -14.05
CA TRP A 523 20.90 -1.91 -13.45
C TRP A 523 20.63 -2.61 -12.11
N ARG A 524 19.73 -2.02 -11.27
CA ARG A 524 19.36 -2.58 -9.97
C ARG A 524 18.57 -3.89 -10.10
N LYS A 525 17.76 -4.02 -11.15
CA LYS A 525 16.94 -5.21 -11.39
C LYS A 525 17.82 -6.45 -11.51
N GLY A 526 17.68 -7.39 -10.56
CA GLY A 526 18.50 -8.61 -10.48
C GLY A 526 19.91 -8.42 -9.92
N ASN A 527 20.28 -7.21 -9.47
CA ASN A 527 21.57 -6.96 -8.81
C ASN A 527 21.49 -7.32 -7.32
N GLU A 528 21.89 -8.56 -6.98
CA GLU A 528 21.86 -9.04 -5.60
C GLU A 528 22.80 -8.27 -4.66
N VAL A 529 23.89 -7.66 -5.17
CA VAL A 529 24.81 -6.86 -4.36
C VAL A 529 24.06 -5.67 -3.76
N ILE A 530 23.22 -5.02 -4.55
CA ILE A 530 22.42 -3.88 -4.10
C ILE A 530 21.21 -4.34 -3.29
N ALA A 531 20.55 -5.42 -3.69
CA ALA A 531 19.36 -5.92 -3.01
C ALA A 531 19.65 -6.48 -1.61
N LYS A 532 20.72 -7.29 -1.47
CA LYS A 532 20.97 -8.11 -0.27
C LYS A 532 22.36 -7.92 0.34
N GLY A 533 23.25 -7.20 -0.34
CA GLY A 533 24.62 -6.98 0.11
C GLY A 533 24.71 -6.22 1.43
N THR A 534 25.78 -6.45 2.16
CA THR A 534 26.11 -5.64 3.33
C THR A 534 26.51 -4.22 2.92
N MET A 535 26.42 -3.28 3.85
CA MET A 535 26.86 -1.91 3.64
C MET A 535 28.05 -1.59 4.54
N LYS A 536 29.04 -0.89 3.97
CA LYS A 536 30.10 -0.19 4.70
C LYS A 536 30.10 1.25 4.24
N HIS A 537 30.19 2.20 5.16
CA HIS A 537 30.25 3.62 4.80
C HIS A 537 31.33 4.36 5.56
N PHE A 538 31.77 5.48 5.00
CA PHE A 538 32.79 6.34 5.56
C PHE A 538 32.16 7.68 5.95
N MET A 539 32.57 8.24 7.09
CA MET A 539 32.15 9.60 7.46
C MET A 539 32.46 10.57 6.32
N PRO A 540 31.52 11.43 5.94
CA PRO A 540 31.74 12.42 4.88
C PRO A 540 33.02 13.21 5.12
N ASN A 541 33.80 13.39 4.05
CA ASN A 541 35.06 14.11 4.08
C ASN A 541 35.11 15.08 2.91
N LYS A 542 35.46 16.38 3.15
CA LYS A 542 35.47 17.44 2.14
C LYS A 542 34.15 17.54 1.35
N GLY A 543 33.01 17.24 1.97
CA GLY A 543 31.70 17.22 1.32
C GLY A 543 31.38 15.94 0.51
N VAL A 544 32.30 14.98 0.44
CA VAL A 544 32.11 13.71 -0.27
C VAL A 544 31.69 12.64 0.72
N TYR A 545 30.59 11.96 0.42
CA TYR A 545 30.14 10.76 1.11
C TYR A 545 30.46 9.53 0.26
N VAL A 546 31.06 8.50 0.89
CA VAL A 546 31.47 7.26 0.23
C VAL A 546 30.90 6.08 0.99
N TYR A 547 30.30 5.13 0.26
CA TYR A 547 29.83 3.88 0.83
C TYR A 547 29.94 2.73 -0.19
N GLU A 548 30.03 1.52 0.36
CA GLU A 548 30.13 0.25 -0.36
C GLU A 548 28.90 -0.58 -0.10
N ARG A 549 28.43 -1.29 -1.14
CA ARG A 549 27.58 -2.47 -1.02
C ARG A 549 28.38 -3.68 -1.47
N SER A 550 28.36 -4.78 -0.71
CA SER A 550 29.15 -5.96 -1.05
C SER A 550 28.42 -7.26 -0.74
N LEU A 551 28.59 -8.24 -1.65
CA LEU A 551 28.04 -9.59 -1.55
C LEU A 551 28.93 -10.57 -2.31
N ASN A 552 29.36 -11.66 -1.65
CA ASN A 552 30.11 -12.76 -2.28
C ASN A 552 31.34 -12.30 -3.10
N GLY A 553 32.07 -11.30 -2.58
CA GLY A 553 33.27 -10.75 -3.22
C GLY A 553 33.04 -9.72 -4.32
N LYS A 554 31.79 -9.54 -4.78
CA LYS A 554 31.39 -8.44 -5.67
C LYS A 554 31.13 -7.18 -4.85
N ARG A 555 31.47 -6.02 -5.41
CA ARG A 555 31.34 -4.73 -4.73
C ARG A 555 30.83 -3.66 -5.66
N VAL A 556 30.02 -2.77 -5.09
CA VAL A 556 29.63 -1.50 -5.69
C VAL A 556 30.02 -0.40 -4.71
N VAL A 557 30.84 0.54 -5.15
CA VAL A 557 31.25 1.69 -4.33
C VAL A 557 30.65 2.97 -4.91
N VAL A 558 29.92 3.68 -4.07
CA VAL A 558 29.29 4.96 -4.45
C VAL A 558 30.11 6.09 -3.86
N PHE A 559 30.52 7.04 -4.71
CA PHE A 559 31.11 8.31 -4.35
C PHE A 559 30.12 9.41 -4.68
N MET A 560 29.80 10.25 -3.72
CA MET A 560 28.83 11.34 -3.89
C MET A 560 29.43 12.65 -3.37
N ASN A 561 29.72 13.58 -4.27
CA ASN A 561 30.18 14.91 -3.91
C ASN A 561 28.99 15.85 -3.66
N GLY A 562 28.65 16.10 -2.40
CA GLY A 562 27.58 17.03 -2.00
C GLY A 562 27.99 18.51 -2.10
N SER A 563 29.26 18.80 -2.34
CA SER A 563 29.78 20.19 -2.43
C SER A 563 29.55 20.81 -3.81
N SER A 564 29.34 22.12 -3.85
CA SER A 564 29.32 22.92 -5.07
C SER A 564 30.73 23.14 -5.66
N LYS A 565 31.77 22.51 -5.08
CA LYS A 565 33.18 22.63 -5.53
C LYS A 565 33.70 21.27 -6.01
N ALA A 566 34.62 21.31 -6.96
CA ALA A 566 35.42 20.14 -7.31
C ALA A 566 36.33 19.73 -6.14
N VAL A 567 36.56 18.43 -5.99
CA VAL A 567 37.35 17.87 -4.88
C VAL A 567 38.34 16.86 -5.43
N GLU A 568 39.58 16.94 -4.94
CA GLU A 568 40.58 15.90 -5.07
C GLU A 568 40.53 15.03 -3.79
N LEU A 569 40.16 13.76 -3.95
CA LEU A 569 39.91 12.84 -2.85
C LEU A 569 41.01 11.78 -2.77
N PRO A 570 41.89 11.80 -1.75
CA PRO A 570 42.85 10.74 -1.53
C PRO A 570 42.15 9.40 -1.30
N LEU A 571 42.57 8.33 -2.00
CA LEU A 571 41.88 7.03 -1.99
C LEU A 571 42.39 6.06 -0.93
N ASP A 572 43.50 6.36 -0.25
CA ASP A 572 44.05 5.58 0.85
C ASP A 572 43.03 5.37 1.99
N ARG A 573 42.23 6.39 2.28
CA ARG A 573 41.15 6.34 3.25
C ARG A 573 40.10 5.26 2.95
N TYR A 574 39.91 4.93 1.68
CA TYR A 574 38.87 4.01 1.19
C TYR A 574 39.42 2.63 0.81
N ALA A 575 40.67 2.35 1.19
CA ALA A 575 41.38 1.11 0.85
C ALA A 575 40.60 -0.16 1.24
N GLU A 576 39.85 -0.12 2.35
CA GLU A 576 39.00 -1.25 2.79
C GLU A 576 37.95 -1.64 1.75
N SER A 577 37.34 -0.64 1.07
CA SER A 577 36.30 -0.86 0.07
C SER A 577 36.87 -1.05 -1.33
N LEU A 578 37.97 -0.40 -1.64
CA LEU A 578 38.62 -0.50 -2.96
C LEU A 578 39.45 -1.77 -3.12
N GLN A 579 40.06 -2.28 -2.02
CA GLN A 579 40.84 -3.54 -1.96
C GLN A 579 41.87 -3.67 -3.09
N GLY A 580 42.54 -2.58 -3.45
CA GLY A 580 43.57 -2.56 -4.48
C GLY A 580 43.03 -2.54 -5.93
N ALA A 581 41.72 -2.32 -6.14
CA ALA A 581 41.18 -2.14 -7.48
C ALA A 581 41.81 -0.93 -8.17
N ALA A 582 42.42 -1.13 -9.34
CA ALA A 582 43.04 -0.08 -10.11
C ALA A 582 42.02 0.77 -10.91
N GLN A 583 40.83 0.24 -11.10
CA GLN A 583 39.75 0.90 -11.85
C GLN A 583 38.37 0.35 -11.44
N GLY A 584 37.32 1.10 -11.69
CA GLY A 584 35.93 0.68 -11.56
C GLY A 584 35.09 1.08 -12.78
N LYS A 585 34.03 0.36 -13.06
CA LYS A 585 33.09 0.72 -14.13
C LYS A 585 31.96 1.55 -13.54
N ASP A 586 31.81 2.79 -14.02
CA ASP A 586 30.72 3.66 -13.61
C ASP A 586 29.40 3.24 -14.27
N VAL A 587 28.42 2.88 -13.46
CA VAL A 587 27.08 2.44 -13.90
C VAL A 587 26.33 3.54 -14.64
N LEU A 588 26.49 4.80 -14.20
CA LEU A 588 25.73 5.94 -14.72
C LEU A 588 26.14 6.33 -16.15
N THR A 589 27.41 6.16 -16.46
CA THR A 589 27.99 6.61 -17.76
C THR A 589 28.57 5.47 -18.58
N GLY A 590 28.78 4.29 -17.99
CA GLY A 590 29.47 3.17 -18.61
C GLY A 590 30.99 3.35 -18.74
N ARG A 591 31.55 4.50 -18.32
CA ARG A 591 33.00 4.79 -18.41
C ARG A 591 33.80 3.99 -17.39
N THR A 592 35.05 3.68 -17.74
CA THR A 592 36.02 3.18 -16.78
C THR A 592 36.67 4.35 -16.01
N VAL A 593 36.63 4.29 -14.69
CA VAL A 593 37.21 5.28 -13.79
C VAL A 593 38.48 4.70 -13.18
N SER A 594 39.60 5.38 -13.34
CA SER A 594 40.88 4.98 -12.74
C SER A 594 40.90 5.29 -11.24
N LEU A 595 41.36 4.34 -10.45
CA LEU A 595 41.44 4.40 -9.00
C LEU A 595 42.94 4.35 -8.60
N GLY A 596 43.64 5.50 -8.75
CA GLY A 596 45.07 5.65 -8.37
C GLY A 596 45.23 6.07 -6.91
N ALA A 597 46.17 6.98 -6.65
CA ALA A 597 46.38 7.56 -5.32
C ALA A 597 45.24 8.50 -4.92
N SER A 598 44.59 9.14 -5.89
CA SER A 598 43.48 10.05 -5.68
C SER A 598 42.40 9.93 -6.77
N LEU A 599 41.23 10.48 -6.50
CA LEU A 599 40.09 10.59 -7.40
C LEU A 599 39.64 12.04 -7.46
N SER A 600 39.67 12.64 -8.68
CA SER A 600 39.09 13.94 -8.91
C SER A 600 37.61 13.83 -9.17
N MET A 601 36.81 14.59 -8.43
CA MET A 601 35.35 14.69 -8.61
C MET A 601 34.98 16.15 -8.90
N THR A 602 34.11 16.34 -9.87
CA THR A 602 33.52 17.66 -10.13
C THR A 602 32.48 18.03 -9.07
N ALA A 603 31.98 19.26 -9.06
CA ALA A 603 30.91 19.71 -8.19
C ALA A 603 29.68 18.83 -8.37
N LYS A 604 29.07 18.40 -7.26
CA LYS A 604 27.82 17.58 -7.24
C LYS A 604 27.90 16.25 -8.00
N GLU A 605 29.08 15.79 -8.40
CA GLU A 605 29.27 14.54 -9.13
C GLU A 605 28.93 13.31 -8.29
N ILE A 606 28.39 12.31 -8.97
CA ILE A 606 28.11 10.98 -8.43
C ILE A 606 28.85 9.95 -9.30
N LEU A 607 29.46 8.98 -8.66
CA LEU A 607 30.00 7.79 -9.30
C LEU A 607 29.43 6.55 -8.61
N VAL A 608 28.93 5.61 -9.39
CA VAL A 608 28.47 4.30 -8.93
C VAL A 608 29.36 3.26 -9.58
N LEU A 609 30.39 2.81 -8.87
CA LEU A 609 31.47 1.99 -9.42
C LEU A 609 31.27 0.51 -9.09
N GLU A 610 31.13 -0.33 -10.11
CA GLU A 610 31.30 -1.77 -9.98
C GLU A 610 32.79 -2.12 -9.98
N LEU A 611 33.19 -2.94 -8.97
CA LEU A 611 34.57 -3.38 -8.74
C LEU A 611 34.72 -4.89 -8.84
#